data_5a245310566a752bde7f9ca8e5247756
#
_entry.id   5a245310566a752bde7f9ca8e5247756
#
_cell.length_a   1.000
_cell.length_b   1.000
_cell.length_c   1.000
_cell.angle_alpha   90.00
_cell.angle_beta   90.00
_cell.angle_gamma   90.00
#
_symmetry.space_group_name_H-M   'P 1'
#
loop_
_entity.id
_entity.type
_entity.pdbx_description
1 polymer ?
#
loop_
_entity_poly.entity_id
_entity_poly.type
_entity_poly.pdbx_seq_one_letter_code
_entity_poly.pdbx_strand_id
1 'polypeptide(L)'
;MPRPQRPAHPSVPALEWVRDLSGRTARVTAVGSGRVLVENHCGVEDFTDECVCLSTAAGRMTLRGSGLALCEVRPTALIVRGCIRLIELPAGGDGQ
;
A
#
# COMPACT_ATOMS: atom_id res chain seq x y z
N MET A 1 1.92 25.83 -27.81
CA MET A 1 1.69 25.44 -27.39
C MET A 1 1.72 24.88 -26.92
N PRO A 2 1.67 24.94 -26.62
CA PRO A 2 1.49 24.41 -25.91
C PRO A 2 1.57 23.69 -25.32
N ARG A 3 1.49 23.62 -25.14
CA ARG A 3 1.36 22.94 -24.50
C ARG A 3 1.46 22.51 -23.74
N PRO A 4 1.49 22.66 -23.58
CA PRO A 4 1.39 22.19 -22.62
C PRO A 4 1.58 21.67 -21.89
N GLN A 5 1.53 21.74 -21.77
CA GLN A 5 1.42 21.34 -21.08
C GLN A 5 1.58 20.58 -20.56
N ARG A 6 1.57 20.62 -20.62
CA ARG A 6 1.46 19.85 -20.08
C ARG A 6 1.84 19.35 -19.46
N PRO A 7 1.98 19.44 -19.48
CA PRO A 7 2.16 18.97 -18.61
C PRO A 7 2.68 18.97 -17.95
N ALA A 8 2.69 19.53 -17.92
CA ALA A 8 3.12 19.69 -17.22
C ALA A 8 3.13 19.49 -16.27
N HIS A 9 2.85 19.72 -16.28
CA HIS A 9 2.68 19.50 -15.54
C HIS A 9 2.34 18.56 -14.91
N PRO A 10 2.04 18.31 -15.33
CA PRO A 10 1.46 17.14 -14.70
C PRO A 10 2.29 16.55 -13.60
N SER A 11 3.54 16.74 -13.66
CA SER A 11 4.36 16.25 -12.57
C SER A 11 4.03 16.96 -11.26
N VAL A 12 3.55 18.17 -11.32
CA VAL A 12 3.17 18.86 -10.11
C VAL A 12 2.04 18.15 -9.39
N PRO A 13 0.97 17.74 -10.08
CA PRO A 13 -0.03 16.94 -9.39
C PRO A 13 0.51 15.64 -8.81
N ALA A 14 1.45 15.03 -9.52
CA ALA A 14 2.05 13.81 -9.00
C ALA A 14 2.82 14.06 -7.72
N LEU A 15 3.52 15.18 -7.63
CA LEU A 15 4.24 15.50 -6.41
C LEU A 15 3.30 15.78 -5.26
N GLU A 16 2.19 16.45 -5.52
CA GLU A 16 1.22 16.70 -4.48
C GLU A 16 0.61 15.40 -3.99
N TRP A 17 0.37 14.48 -4.90
CA TRP A 17 -0.16 13.19 -4.55
C TRP A 17 0.80 12.46 -3.60
N VAL A 18 2.09 12.51 -3.89
CA VAL A 18 3.07 11.86 -3.03
C VAL A 18 3.09 12.51 -1.65
N ARG A 19 2.97 13.82 -1.59
CA ARG A 19 2.96 14.48 -0.29
C ARG A 19 1.74 14.09 0.52
N ASP A 20 0.60 13.92 -0.13
CA ASP A 20 -0.60 13.51 0.58
C ASP A 20 -0.41 12.15 1.23
N LEU A 21 0.40 11.30 0.63
CA LEU A 21 0.62 9.97 1.18
C LEU A 21 1.52 9.97 2.39
N SER A 22 2.27 11.03 2.63
CA SER A 22 3.36 10.96 3.59
C SER A 22 2.89 10.94 5.03
N GLY A 23 1.70 11.35 5.32
CA GLY A 23 1.26 11.46 6.70
C GLY A 23 0.52 10.26 7.23
N ARG A 24 -0.52 9.83 6.56
CA ARG A 24 -1.41 8.83 7.12
C ARG A 24 -1.85 7.77 6.15
N THR A 25 -1.71 8.01 4.88
CA THR A 25 -2.16 7.05 3.89
C THR A 25 -1.17 5.90 3.82
N ALA A 26 -1.69 4.69 3.82
CA ALA A 26 -0.83 3.53 3.70
C ALA A 26 -0.15 3.51 2.35
N ARG A 27 1.11 3.11 2.34
CA ARG A 27 1.88 3.07 1.13
C ARG A 27 2.34 1.64 0.90
N VAL A 28 2.08 1.14 -0.30
CA VAL A 28 2.38 -0.24 -0.64
C VAL A 28 3.41 -0.25 -1.75
N THR A 29 4.50 -0.96 -1.51
CA THR A 29 5.55 -1.11 -2.50
C THR A 29 5.75 -2.60 -2.75
N ALA A 30 5.50 -3.04 -3.98
CA ALA A 30 5.67 -4.43 -4.34
C ALA A 30 6.97 -4.58 -5.12
N VAL A 31 7.72 -5.63 -4.79
CA VAL A 31 8.93 -5.98 -5.49
C VAL A 31 8.73 -7.37 -6.06
N GLY A 32 8.45 -7.44 -7.36
CA GLY A 32 8.05 -8.69 -7.98
C GLY A 32 6.78 -9.20 -7.33
N SER A 33 6.64 -10.51 -7.26
CA SER A 33 5.52 -11.13 -6.60
C SER A 33 5.90 -11.71 -5.25
N GLY A 34 7.13 -11.52 -4.81
CA GLY A 34 7.64 -12.19 -3.63
C GLY A 34 7.77 -11.33 -2.39
N ARG A 35 7.57 -10.04 -2.49
CA ARG A 35 7.80 -9.16 -1.36
C ARG A 35 6.97 -7.89 -1.49
N VAL A 36 6.33 -7.50 -0.40
CA VAL A 36 5.54 -6.27 -0.36
C VAL A 36 5.88 -5.54 0.93
N LEU A 37 6.24 -4.27 0.78
CA LEU A 37 6.45 -3.38 1.90
C LEU A 37 5.20 -2.55 2.09
N VAL A 38 4.68 -2.53 3.30
CA VAL A 38 3.52 -1.72 3.64
C VAL A 38 3.94 -0.71 4.69
N GLU A 39 3.75 0.56 4.39
CA GLU A 39 4.09 1.64 5.30
C GLU A 39 2.83 2.37 5.73
N ASN A 40 2.85 2.88 6.95
CA ASN A 40 1.74 3.65 7.54
C ASN A 40 0.50 2.79 7.77
N HIS A 41 0.69 1.49 8.07
CA HIS A 41 -0.43 0.68 8.50
C HIS A 41 -0.72 0.98 9.97
N CYS A 42 -1.89 0.57 10.42
CA CYS A 42 -2.31 0.78 11.79
C CYS A 42 -2.29 -0.50 12.63
N GLY A 43 -1.86 -1.58 12.04
CA GLY A 43 -1.75 -2.84 12.76
C GLY A 43 -2.13 -4.02 11.91
N VAL A 44 -1.73 -5.21 12.36
CA VAL A 44 -2.08 -6.46 11.71
C VAL A 44 -3.34 -6.97 12.38
N GLU A 45 -4.40 -7.18 11.60
CA GLU A 45 -5.67 -7.67 12.15
C GLU A 45 -5.75 -9.17 12.13
N ASP A 46 -5.19 -9.78 11.10
CA ASP A 46 -5.28 -11.21 10.95
C ASP A 46 -4.14 -11.68 10.06
N PHE A 47 -3.66 -12.88 10.30
CA PHE A 47 -2.54 -13.40 9.53
C PHE A 47 -2.63 -14.91 9.43
N THR A 48 -2.62 -15.40 8.20
CA THR A 48 -2.40 -16.81 7.92
C THR A 48 -1.37 -16.88 6.80
N ASP A 49 -0.93 -18.07 6.47
CA ASP A 49 0.03 -18.20 5.38
C ASP A 49 -0.60 -17.96 4.01
N GLU A 50 -1.90 -17.72 3.96
CA GLU A 50 -2.57 -17.42 2.71
C GLU A 50 -3.20 -16.03 2.69
N CYS A 51 -3.27 -15.37 3.82
CA CYS A 51 -3.98 -14.09 3.89
C CYS A 51 -3.42 -13.25 5.02
N VAL A 52 -3.13 -11.99 4.71
CA VAL A 52 -2.70 -11.03 5.71
C VAL A 52 -3.66 -9.85 5.64
N CYS A 53 -4.28 -9.53 6.77
CA CYS A 53 -5.21 -8.40 6.86
C CYS A 53 -4.62 -7.34 7.74
N LEU A 54 -4.58 -6.12 7.23
CA LEU A 54 -4.01 -4.98 7.92
C LEU A 54 -5.05 -3.90 8.07
N SER A 55 -4.96 -3.16 9.16
CA SER A 55 -5.73 -1.93 9.31
C SER A 55 -4.94 -0.78 8.72
N THR A 56 -5.64 0.13 8.08
CA THR A 56 -5.06 1.39 7.63
C THR A 56 -6.02 2.51 7.96
N ALA A 57 -5.57 3.75 7.78
CA ALA A 57 -6.43 4.89 8.03
C ALA A 57 -7.65 4.91 7.11
N ALA A 58 -7.53 4.30 5.94
CA ALA A 58 -8.63 4.28 4.98
C ALA A 58 -9.50 3.04 5.09
N GLY A 59 -9.12 2.08 5.92
CA GLY A 59 -9.87 0.85 6.06
C GLY A 59 -8.96 -0.35 6.03
N ARG A 60 -9.54 -1.50 5.79
CA ARG A 60 -8.80 -2.76 5.80
C ARG A 60 -8.12 -3.00 4.46
N MET A 61 -6.89 -3.46 4.53
CA MET A 61 -6.14 -3.89 3.36
C MET A 61 -5.84 -5.38 3.52
N THR A 62 -5.96 -6.14 2.43
CA THR A 62 -5.77 -7.58 2.48
C THR A 62 -4.78 -8.00 1.40
N LEU A 63 -3.81 -8.83 1.79
CA LEU A 63 -2.89 -9.45 0.86
C LEU A 63 -3.19 -10.94 0.84
N ARG A 64 -3.29 -11.51 -0.35
CA ARG A 64 -3.59 -12.92 -0.50
C ARG A 64 -2.54 -13.60 -1.35
N GLY A 65 -2.28 -14.85 -1.01
CA GLY A 65 -1.30 -15.63 -1.75
C GLY A 65 -1.08 -16.96 -1.08
N SER A 66 0.17 -17.43 -1.13
CA SER A 66 0.52 -18.67 -0.48
C SER A 66 1.91 -18.56 0.12
N GLY A 67 2.12 -19.26 1.21
CA GLY A 67 3.39 -19.23 1.90
C GLY A 67 3.74 -17.85 2.42
N LEU A 68 2.75 -17.08 2.82
CA LEU A 68 2.99 -15.72 3.27
C LEU A 68 3.62 -15.70 4.66
N ALA A 69 4.55 -14.79 4.85
CA ALA A 69 5.24 -14.63 6.13
C ALA A 69 5.44 -13.15 6.37
N LEU A 70 5.31 -12.75 7.63
CA LEU A 70 5.57 -11.38 8.03
C LEU A 70 7.04 -11.27 8.43
N CYS A 71 7.71 -10.29 7.88
CA CYS A 71 9.10 -9.99 8.20
C CYS A 71 9.18 -8.57 8.66
N GLU A 72 10.04 -8.30 9.62
CA GLU A 72 10.31 -6.93 10.06
C GLU A 72 9.05 -6.14 10.36
N VAL A 73 8.26 -6.66 11.27
CA VAL A 73 7.05 -5.96 11.67
C VAL A 73 7.43 -4.83 12.61
N ARG A 74 7.04 -3.61 12.23
CA ARG A 74 7.26 -2.41 13.04
C ARG A 74 5.93 -1.72 13.26
N PRO A 75 5.88 -0.77 14.20
CA PRO A 75 4.59 -0.13 14.51
C PRO A 75 3.87 0.44 13.30
N THR A 76 4.63 0.97 12.33
CA THR A 76 4.00 1.60 11.17
C THR A 76 4.46 1.02 9.84
N ALA A 77 5.24 -0.05 9.85
CA ALA A 77 5.73 -0.63 8.60
C ALA A 77 5.96 -2.11 8.77
N LEU A 78 5.76 -2.86 7.71
CA LEU A 78 6.05 -4.28 7.74
C LEU A 78 6.33 -4.78 6.33
N ILE A 79 6.94 -5.95 6.25
CA ILE A 79 7.22 -6.59 4.99
C ILE A 79 6.53 -7.95 4.98
N VAL A 80 5.80 -8.23 3.92
CA VAL A 80 5.18 -9.53 3.68
C VAL A 80 5.97 -10.22 2.59
N ARG A 81 6.39 -11.44 2.86
CA ARG A 81 7.10 -12.26 1.88
C ARG A 81 6.26 -13.48 1.55
N GLY A 82 6.52 -14.05 0.38
CA GLY A 82 5.82 -15.24 -0.06
C GLY A 82 5.37 -15.09 -1.50
N CYS A 83 4.48 -15.95 -1.92
CA CYS A 83 3.90 -15.83 -3.25
C CYS A 83 2.65 -14.97 -3.14
N ILE A 84 2.79 -13.70 -3.45
CA ILE A 84 1.71 -12.73 -3.28
C ILE A 84 0.99 -12.60 -4.61
N ARG A 85 -0.32 -12.86 -4.61
CA ARG A 85 -1.10 -12.84 -5.84
C ARG A 85 -2.08 -11.70 -5.91
N LEU A 86 -2.55 -11.22 -4.79
CA LEU A 86 -3.61 -10.23 -4.78
C LEU A 86 -3.40 -9.28 -3.62
N ILE A 87 -3.55 -8.00 -3.90
CA ILE A 87 -3.54 -6.97 -2.88
C ILE A 87 -4.85 -6.22 -3.02
N GLU A 88 -5.69 -6.29 -1.98
CA GLU A 88 -6.96 -5.58 -1.97
C GLU A 88 -6.80 -4.34 -1.14
N LEU A 89 -6.93 -3.20 -1.78
CA LEU A 89 -6.78 -1.93 -1.10
C LEU A 89 -8.10 -1.53 -0.44
N PRO A 90 -8.05 -0.66 0.57
CA PRO A 90 -9.27 -0.21 1.22
C PRO A 90 -10.16 0.47 0.20
N ALA A 91 -11.42 0.13 0.23
CA ALA A 91 -12.31 0.55 -0.82
C ALA A 91 -12.95 1.88 -0.57
N GLY A 92 -13.21 2.22 0.63
CA GLY A 92 -14.09 3.33 0.85
C GLY A 92 -13.45 4.62 1.25
N GLY A 93 -12.16 4.58 1.43
CA GLY A 93 -11.55 5.72 2.06
C GLY A 93 -11.64 6.97 1.28
N ASP A 94 -11.58 6.85 0.01
CA ASP A 94 -11.53 8.05 -0.75
C ASP A 94 -12.81 8.33 -1.38
N GLY A 95 -13.45 7.48 -1.45
CA GLY A 95 -14.41 7.72 -2.31
C GLY A 95 -15.57 8.14 -1.84
N GLN A 96 -15.35 8.01 -1.43
CA GLN A 96 -16.57 8.36 -1.41
C GLN A 96 -17.05 8.80 -0.73
#